data_d8ef5567ba16010d9b9451ebbd23782c
#
_entry.id   d8ef5567ba16010d9b9451ebbd23782c
#
_cell.length_a   1.000
_cell.length_b   1.000
_cell.length_c   1.000
_cell.angle_alpha   90.00
_cell.angle_beta   90.00
_cell.angle_gamma   90.00
#
_symmetry.space_group_name_H-M   'P 1'
#
loop_
_entity.id
_entity.type
_entity.pdbx_description
1 polymer ?
#
loop_
_entity_poly.entity_id
_entity_poly.type
_entity_poly.pdbx_seq_one_letter_code
_entity_poly.pdbx_strand_id
1 'polypeptide(L)'
;MLNLVIYASKYGSTREYAEELAKRLGWDAVCYKNVSGKMLKEAKEIVLAGNVRMGKMKIAGWVNGKAQILKDKCKAVIAVGGTEPSKQDYYLEMVEKNLPVLGLKKEQIFGCGGRQLISDMKGFDSFVFKMMDKMIKDPKEREDILKDKDHVDMTLLDPVVEYLQK
;
A
#
# COMPACT_ATOMS: atom_id res chain seq x y z
N MET A 1 -19.87 15.79 -1.30
CA MET A 1 -18.62 15.99 -0.57
C MET A 1 -17.61 14.97 -1.09
N LEU A 2 -16.40 15.39 -1.49
CA LEU A 2 -15.44 14.51 -2.12
C LEU A 2 -14.58 13.79 -1.05
N ASN A 3 -14.61 12.47 -1.05
CA ASN A 3 -13.71 11.64 -0.25
C ASN A 3 -12.95 10.70 -1.19
N LEU A 4 -11.67 10.48 -0.94
CA LEU A 4 -10.78 9.81 -1.89
C LEU A 4 -10.03 8.63 -1.26
N VAL A 5 -9.92 7.55 -2.01
CA VAL A 5 -8.91 6.51 -1.80
C VAL A 5 -7.84 6.70 -2.88
N ILE A 6 -6.69 7.24 -2.50
CA ILE A 6 -5.58 7.53 -3.42
C ILE A 6 -4.58 6.38 -3.35
N TYR A 7 -4.27 5.79 -4.49
CA TYR A 7 -3.41 4.61 -4.53
C TYR A 7 -2.21 4.71 -5.48
N ALA A 8 -1.16 3.99 -5.13
CA ALA A 8 -0.05 3.67 -6.02
C ALA A 8 0.09 2.15 -6.11
N SER A 9 -0.07 1.60 -7.30
CA SER A 9 0.00 0.17 -7.57
C SER A 9 1.00 -0.13 -8.68
N LYS A 10 1.70 -1.25 -8.57
CA LYS A 10 2.60 -1.74 -9.62
C LYS A 10 2.06 -2.97 -10.33
N TYR A 11 1.58 -3.95 -9.56
CA TYR A 11 1.10 -5.24 -10.07
C TYR A 11 -0.40 -5.48 -9.87
N GLY A 12 -1.14 -4.47 -9.45
CA GLY A 12 -2.60 -4.48 -9.40
C GLY A 12 -3.22 -4.72 -8.04
N SER A 13 -2.58 -5.40 -7.09
CA SER A 13 -3.21 -5.73 -5.80
C SER A 13 -3.59 -4.51 -4.96
N THR A 14 -2.72 -3.49 -4.90
CA THR A 14 -3.03 -2.24 -4.20
C THR A 14 -4.23 -1.51 -4.83
N ARG A 15 -4.33 -1.52 -6.15
CA ARG A 15 -5.47 -0.97 -6.88
C ARG A 15 -6.76 -1.72 -6.54
N GLU A 16 -6.73 -3.05 -6.53
CA GLU A 16 -7.88 -3.88 -6.18
C GLU A 16 -8.42 -3.54 -4.78
N TYR A 17 -7.54 -3.41 -3.78
CA TYR A 17 -7.93 -2.97 -2.44
C TYR A 17 -8.51 -1.56 -2.43
N ALA A 18 -7.88 -0.62 -3.13
CA ALA A 18 -8.33 0.76 -3.15
C ALA A 18 -9.73 0.90 -3.80
N GLU A 19 -9.95 0.22 -4.92
CA GLU A 19 -11.23 0.21 -5.62
C GLU A 19 -12.34 -0.45 -4.79
N GLU A 20 -12.05 -1.58 -4.14
CA GLU A 20 -13.01 -2.26 -3.27
C GLU A 20 -13.32 -1.43 -2.02
N LEU A 21 -12.33 -0.82 -1.38
CA LEU A 21 -12.55 0.06 -0.24
C LEU A 21 -13.42 1.26 -0.62
N ALA A 22 -13.09 1.91 -1.72
CA ALA A 22 -13.86 3.05 -2.23
C ALA A 22 -15.31 2.68 -2.49
N LYS A 23 -15.55 1.53 -3.12
CA LYS A 23 -16.90 0.99 -3.35
C LYS A 23 -17.68 0.78 -2.04
N ARG A 24 -17.05 0.18 -1.01
CA ARG A 24 -17.69 -0.05 0.30
C ARG A 24 -18.03 1.23 1.04
N LEU A 25 -17.24 2.28 0.87
CA LEU A 25 -17.42 3.57 1.55
C LEU A 25 -18.26 4.56 0.74
N GLY A 26 -18.54 4.29 -0.54
CA GLY A 26 -19.14 5.27 -1.45
C GLY A 26 -18.19 6.43 -1.79
N TRP A 27 -16.90 6.17 -1.82
CA TRP A 27 -15.82 7.12 -2.14
C TRP A 27 -15.27 6.91 -3.55
N ASP A 28 -14.39 7.79 -4.01
CA ASP A 28 -13.72 7.65 -5.30
C ASP A 28 -12.30 7.08 -5.14
N ALA A 29 -11.97 6.05 -5.92
CA ALA A 29 -10.61 5.51 -6.00
C ALA A 29 -9.84 6.19 -7.15
N VAL A 30 -8.67 6.75 -6.85
CA VAL A 30 -7.88 7.50 -7.84
C VAL A 30 -6.40 7.12 -7.76
N CYS A 31 -5.80 6.80 -8.90
CA CYS A 31 -4.35 6.64 -8.97
C CYS A 31 -3.65 7.97 -8.62
N TYR A 32 -2.63 7.93 -7.78
CA TYR A 32 -1.91 9.14 -7.33
C TYR A 32 -1.41 10.04 -8.47
N LYS A 33 -1.11 9.47 -9.64
CA LYS A 33 -0.67 10.21 -10.82
C LYS A 33 -1.77 11.09 -11.43
N ASN A 34 -3.03 10.74 -11.20
CA ASN A 34 -4.19 11.42 -11.75
C ASN A 34 -4.84 12.39 -10.75
N VAL A 35 -4.26 12.50 -9.55
CA VAL A 35 -4.78 13.41 -8.52
C VAL A 35 -4.35 14.85 -8.81
N SER A 36 -5.32 15.71 -9.06
CA SER A 36 -5.09 17.15 -9.25
C SER A 36 -5.02 17.91 -7.92
N GLY A 37 -4.39 19.09 -7.95
CA GLY A 37 -4.39 19.98 -6.79
C GLY A 37 -5.80 20.44 -6.37
N LYS A 38 -6.72 20.55 -7.32
CA LYS A 38 -8.13 20.85 -7.06
C LYS A 38 -8.78 19.70 -6.26
N MET A 39 -8.62 18.46 -6.69
CA MET A 39 -9.13 17.29 -5.98
C MET A 39 -8.65 17.25 -4.53
N LEU A 40 -7.35 17.50 -4.29
CA LEU A 40 -6.80 17.52 -2.94
C LEU A 40 -7.38 18.63 -2.07
N LYS A 41 -7.65 19.80 -2.64
CA LYS A 41 -8.27 20.92 -1.91
C LYS A 41 -9.73 20.62 -1.54
N GLU A 42 -10.48 20.05 -2.47
CA GLU A 42 -11.91 19.73 -2.32
C GLU A 42 -12.16 18.46 -1.48
N ALA A 43 -11.21 17.55 -1.45
CA ALA A 43 -11.32 16.34 -0.62
C ALA A 43 -11.43 16.69 0.85
N LYS A 44 -12.41 16.07 1.52
CA LYS A 44 -12.61 16.17 2.97
C LYS A 44 -11.78 15.12 3.70
N GLU A 45 -11.87 13.90 3.24
CA GLU A 45 -11.18 12.76 3.84
C GLU A 45 -10.43 11.97 2.76
N ILE A 46 -9.26 11.50 3.11
CA ILE A 46 -8.36 10.77 2.21
C ILE A 46 -7.86 9.50 2.90
N VAL A 47 -7.94 8.38 2.21
CA VAL A 47 -7.21 7.16 2.52
C VAL A 47 -6.09 7.00 1.49
N LEU A 48 -4.91 6.66 1.95
CA LEU A 48 -3.76 6.38 1.09
C LEU A 48 -3.52 4.88 1.02
N ALA A 49 -3.29 4.34 -0.15
CA ALA A 49 -2.92 2.94 -0.35
C ALA A 49 -1.65 2.84 -1.19
N GLY A 50 -0.64 2.15 -0.67
CA GLY A 50 0.65 2.02 -1.35
C GLY A 50 1.24 0.63 -1.21
N ASN A 51 1.86 0.13 -2.28
CA ASN A 51 2.59 -1.12 -2.21
C ASN A 51 3.94 -0.91 -1.52
N VAL A 52 4.26 -1.84 -0.64
CA VAL A 52 5.55 -1.93 0.04
C VAL A 52 6.42 -2.94 -0.68
N ARG A 53 7.63 -2.52 -1.01
CA ARG A 53 8.60 -3.37 -1.65
C ARG A 53 10.02 -2.98 -1.26
N MET A 54 10.81 -3.95 -0.83
CA MET A 54 12.20 -3.73 -0.41
C MET A 54 12.35 -2.57 0.59
N GLY A 55 11.45 -2.48 1.55
CA GLY A 55 11.45 -1.44 2.58
C GLY A 55 10.96 -0.06 2.13
N LYS A 56 10.43 0.06 0.92
CA LYS A 56 9.94 1.34 0.35
C LYS A 56 8.47 1.24 -0.04
N MET A 57 7.73 2.33 0.22
CA MET A 57 6.37 2.51 -0.30
C MET A 57 6.40 3.37 -1.56
N LYS A 58 5.80 2.87 -2.63
CA LYS A 58 5.79 3.55 -3.92
C LYS A 58 5.18 4.96 -3.88
N ILE A 59 4.19 5.17 -3.05
CA ILE A 59 3.49 6.46 -2.91
C ILE A 59 4.27 7.51 -2.10
N ALA A 60 5.32 7.10 -1.38
CA ALA A 60 5.99 7.93 -0.37
C ALA A 60 6.51 9.26 -0.92
N GLY A 61 7.18 9.26 -2.06
CA GLY A 61 7.71 10.49 -2.66
C GLY A 61 6.62 11.51 -2.99
N TRP A 62 5.48 11.03 -3.50
CA TRP A 62 4.34 11.88 -3.82
C TRP A 62 3.67 12.44 -2.55
N VAL A 63 3.50 11.60 -1.51
CA VAL A 63 2.93 11.99 -0.22
C VAL A 63 3.81 13.03 0.47
N ASN A 64 5.12 12.79 0.52
CA ASN A 64 6.06 13.70 1.17
C ASN A 64 6.07 15.08 0.51
N GLY A 65 5.92 15.15 -0.82
CA GLY A 65 5.79 16.41 -1.55
C GLY A 65 4.47 17.15 -1.33
N LYS A 66 3.46 16.53 -0.70
CA LYS A 66 2.12 17.08 -0.46
C LYS A 66 1.68 17.00 1.01
N ALA A 67 2.65 16.80 1.89
CA ALA A 67 2.42 16.57 3.32
C ALA A 67 1.52 17.62 3.97
N GLN A 68 1.70 18.90 3.64
CA GLN A 68 0.93 20.02 4.19
C GLN A 68 -0.59 19.86 3.97
N ILE A 69 -1.00 19.36 2.79
CA ILE A 69 -2.43 19.16 2.47
C ILE A 69 -2.91 17.83 3.02
N LEU A 70 -2.08 16.80 2.96
CA LEU A 70 -2.48 15.45 3.31
C LEU A 70 -2.56 15.19 4.81
N LYS A 71 -1.72 15.85 5.60
CA LYS A 71 -1.61 15.60 7.04
C LYS A 71 -2.95 15.71 7.78
N ASP A 72 -3.75 16.71 7.47
CA ASP A 72 -5.02 16.96 8.17
C ASP A 72 -6.18 16.14 7.58
N LYS A 73 -6.03 15.66 6.35
CA LYS A 73 -7.07 14.93 5.59
C LYS A 73 -6.89 13.43 5.57
N CYS A 74 -5.67 12.95 5.79
CA CYS A 74 -5.38 11.51 5.79
C CYS A 74 -5.97 10.83 7.03
N LYS A 75 -6.95 9.97 6.80
CA LYS A 75 -7.64 9.24 7.87
C LYS A 75 -7.02 7.87 8.13
N ALA A 76 -6.55 7.22 7.09
CA ALA A 76 -5.90 5.91 7.19
C ALA A 76 -4.90 5.68 6.06
N VAL A 77 -3.99 4.75 6.29
CA VAL A 77 -3.03 4.26 5.29
C VAL A 77 -3.13 2.73 5.21
N ILE A 78 -3.23 2.23 4.00
CA ILE A 78 -3.16 0.81 3.68
C ILE A 78 -1.80 0.53 3.04
N ALA A 79 -1.00 -0.29 3.68
CA ALA A 79 0.26 -0.78 3.15
C ALA A 79 0.05 -2.20 2.59
N VAL A 80 0.32 -2.38 1.31
CA VAL A 80 0.13 -3.66 0.62
C VAL A 80 1.48 -4.28 0.27
N GLY A 81 1.73 -5.50 0.69
CA GLY A 81 3.02 -6.14 0.46
C GLY A 81 2.95 -7.65 0.41
N GLY A 82 4.06 -8.28 0.01
CA GLY A 82 4.20 -9.73 -0.05
C GLY A 82 4.36 -10.42 1.30
N THR A 83 4.48 -9.67 2.40
CA THR A 83 4.55 -10.19 3.76
C THR A 83 3.16 -10.67 4.19
N GLU A 84 3.11 -11.73 5.00
CA GLU A 84 1.88 -12.26 5.55
C GLU A 84 1.06 -11.17 6.26
N PRO A 85 -0.27 -11.10 6.02
CA PRO A 85 -1.13 -10.07 6.64
C PRO A 85 -1.14 -10.11 8.17
N SER A 86 -0.86 -11.24 8.79
CA SER A 86 -0.75 -11.39 10.24
C SER A 86 0.38 -10.58 10.87
N LYS A 87 1.40 -10.22 10.08
CA LYS A 87 2.56 -9.45 10.54
C LYS A 87 2.29 -7.94 10.48
N GLN A 88 1.27 -7.46 11.20
CA GLN A 88 0.88 -6.05 11.19
C GLN A 88 2.00 -5.11 11.67
N ASP A 89 2.85 -5.54 12.59
CA ASP A 89 3.98 -4.72 13.07
C ASP A 89 4.97 -4.39 11.93
N TYR A 90 5.17 -5.30 10.99
CA TYR A 90 5.98 -5.03 9.80
C TYR A 90 5.39 -3.89 8.95
N TYR A 91 4.08 -3.93 8.69
CA TYR A 91 3.41 -2.89 7.90
C TYR A 91 3.40 -1.54 8.62
N LEU A 92 3.20 -1.55 9.95
CA LEU A 92 3.30 -0.36 10.78
C LEU A 92 4.68 0.30 10.64
N GLU A 93 5.75 -0.47 10.81
CA GLU A 93 7.12 0.00 10.65
C GLU A 93 7.38 0.59 9.27
N MET A 94 6.88 -0.08 8.21
CA MET A 94 7.04 0.39 6.84
C MET A 94 6.35 1.73 6.60
N VAL A 95 5.15 1.92 7.11
CA VAL A 95 4.41 3.19 6.99
C VAL A 95 5.11 4.30 7.78
N GLU A 96 5.49 4.05 9.02
CA GLU A 96 6.21 5.03 9.86
C GLU A 96 7.53 5.47 9.23
N LYS A 97 8.28 4.54 8.66
CA LYS A 97 9.54 4.82 7.98
C LYS A 97 9.38 5.63 6.70
N ASN A 98 8.34 5.33 5.91
CA ASN A 98 8.15 5.93 4.58
C ASN A 98 7.31 7.21 4.59
N LEU A 99 6.38 7.34 5.54
CA LEU A 99 5.42 8.44 5.63
C LEU A 99 5.47 9.17 6.99
N PRO A 100 6.67 9.47 7.54
CA PRO A 100 6.78 10.08 8.87
C PRO A 100 6.11 11.46 8.95
N VAL A 101 6.04 12.16 7.83
CA VAL A 101 5.45 13.51 7.73
C VAL A 101 3.96 13.57 8.04
N LEU A 102 3.24 12.44 7.96
CA LEU A 102 1.81 12.39 8.24
C LEU A 102 1.48 12.32 9.73
N GLY A 103 2.43 11.90 10.56
CA GLY A 103 2.22 11.78 12.00
C GLY A 103 1.06 10.85 12.38
N LEU A 104 0.92 9.73 11.66
CA LEU A 104 -0.19 8.79 11.85
C LEU A 104 -0.09 8.06 13.18
N LYS A 105 -1.24 7.77 13.76
CA LYS A 105 -1.36 6.86 14.89
C LYS A 105 -1.42 5.40 14.41
N LYS A 106 -1.07 4.48 15.29
CA LYS A 106 -1.09 3.03 14.98
C LYS A 106 -2.44 2.56 14.44
N GLU A 107 -3.53 3.07 14.99
CA GLU A 107 -4.90 2.71 14.61
C GLU A 107 -5.30 3.16 13.21
N GLN A 108 -4.51 4.03 12.59
CA GLN A 108 -4.72 4.54 11.24
C GLN A 108 -3.96 3.74 10.17
N ILE A 109 -3.19 2.73 10.57
CA ILE A 109 -2.29 1.99 9.69
C ILE A 109 -2.73 0.54 9.59
N PHE A 110 -2.95 0.07 8.36
CA PHE A 110 -3.45 -1.27 8.06
C PHE A 110 -2.55 -1.96 7.05
N GLY A 111 -2.10 -3.16 7.38
CA GLY A 111 -1.35 -4.02 6.48
C GLY A 111 -2.27 -4.98 5.73
N CYS A 112 -2.13 -5.05 4.42
CA CYS A 112 -2.86 -5.97 3.57
C CYS A 112 -1.87 -6.82 2.75
N GLY A 113 -2.16 -8.11 2.63
CA GLY A 113 -1.36 -8.99 1.82
C GLY A 113 -1.51 -8.71 0.34
N GLY A 114 -0.41 -8.62 -0.36
CA GLY A 114 -0.37 -8.43 -1.80
C GLY A 114 -0.10 -9.71 -2.57
N ARG A 115 -0.04 -9.57 -3.88
CA ARG A 115 0.29 -10.64 -4.81
C ARG A 115 1.72 -10.45 -5.31
N GLN A 116 2.52 -11.50 -5.22
CA GLN A 116 3.85 -11.58 -5.78
C GLN A 116 3.89 -12.73 -6.77
N LEU A 117 3.77 -12.43 -8.05
CA LEU A 117 3.90 -13.39 -9.14
C LEU A 117 5.25 -13.15 -9.82
N ILE A 118 6.19 -14.06 -9.62
CA ILE A 118 7.56 -13.93 -10.14
C ILE A 118 7.59 -13.91 -11.66
N SER A 119 6.70 -14.69 -12.30
CA SER A 119 6.52 -14.70 -13.75
C SER A 119 6.08 -13.36 -14.33
N ASP A 120 5.38 -12.53 -13.55
CA ASP A 120 4.87 -11.22 -13.98
C ASP A 120 5.86 -10.07 -13.69
N MET A 121 6.97 -10.36 -13.03
CA MET A 121 7.99 -9.36 -12.73
C MET A 121 8.74 -8.93 -13.97
N LYS A 122 8.90 -7.61 -14.12
CA LYS A 122 9.54 -6.99 -15.28
C LYS A 122 10.64 -6.00 -14.86
N GLY A 123 11.61 -5.79 -15.77
CA GLY A 123 12.62 -4.78 -15.62
C GLY A 123 13.53 -4.99 -14.42
N PHE A 124 13.72 -3.94 -13.62
CA PHE A 124 14.61 -3.94 -12.45
C PHE A 124 14.24 -5.00 -11.42
N ASP A 125 12.96 -5.24 -11.20
CA ASP A 125 12.46 -6.23 -10.25
C ASP A 125 12.86 -7.65 -10.64
N SER A 126 12.71 -7.99 -11.92
CA SER A 126 13.15 -9.29 -12.45
C SER A 126 14.67 -9.46 -12.31
N PHE A 127 15.42 -8.41 -12.54
CA PHE A 127 16.89 -8.41 -12.37
C PHE A 127 17.30 -8.63 -10.91
N VAL A 128 16.66 -7.93 -9.97
CA VAL A 128 16.92 -8.09 -8.53
C VAL A 128 16.62 -9.51 -8.08
N PHE A 129 15.50 -10.09 -8.48
CA PHE A 129 15.15 -11.47 -8.15
C PHE A 129 16.14 -12.49 -8.72
N LYS A 130 16.62 -12.29 -9.94
CA LYS A 130 17.66 -13.11 -10.53
C LYS A 130 19.00 -13.03 -9.78
N MET A 131 19.34 -11.84 -9.28
CA MET A 131 20.51 -11.66 -8.43
C MET A 131 20.33 -12.36 -7.08
N MET A 132 19.17 -12.22 -6.43
CA MET A 132 18.85 -12.88 -5.16
C MET A 132 18.92 -14.40 -5.32
N ASP A 133 18.42 -14.94 -6.43
CA ASP A 133 18.50 -16.36 -6.75
C ASP A 133 19.95 -16.90 -6.74
N LYS A 134 20.90 -16.10 -7.19
CA LYS A 134 22.32 -16.47 -7.19
C LYS A 134 23.00 -16.28 -5.83
N MET A 135 22.51 -15.37 -5.00
CA MET A 135 23.15 -15.00 -3.72
C MET A 135 22.65 -15.82 -2.53
N ILE A 136 21.45 -16.36 -2.59
CA ILE A 136 20.87 -17.15 -1.50
C ILE A 136 21.42 -18.57 -1.57
N LYS A 137 22.14 -18.96 -0.51
CA LYS A 137 22.80 -20.28 -0.42
C LYS A 137 21.91 -21.35 0.20
N ASP A 138 20.99 -20.96 1.10
CA ASP A 138 20.05 -21.90 1.73
C ASP A 138 18.91 -22.25 0.76
N PRO A 139 18.72 -23.54 0.39
CA PRO A 139 17.69 -23.96 -0.54
C PRO A 139 16.26 -23.64 -0.07
N LYS A 140 15.99 -23.71 1.23
CA LYS A 140 14.66 -23.42 1.80
C LYS A 140 14.33 -21.93 1.75
N GLU A 141 15.29 -21.10 2.14
CA GLU A 141 15.16 -19.64 2.08
C GLU A 141 14.98 -19.17 0.62
N ARG A 142 15.77 -19.74 -0.29
CA ARG A 142 15.66 -19.49 -1.73
C ARG A 142 14.29 -19.85 -2.27
N GLU A 143 13.77 -21.04 -1.95
CA GLU A 143 12.45 -21.48 -2.38
C GLU A 143 11.35 -20.55 -1.84
N ASP A 144 11.42 -20.14 -0.58
CA ASP A 144 10.43 -19.27 0.04
C ASP A 144 10.41 -17.86 -0.56
N ILE A 145 11.56 -17.29 -0.85
CA ILE A 145 11.67 -15.95 -1.43
C ILE A 145 11.29 -15.91 -2.91
N LEU A 146 11.61 -16.97 -3.66
CA LEU A 146 11.45 -17.03 -5.11
C LEU A 146 10.14 -17.67 -5.58
N LYS A 147 9.26 -18.06 -4.69
CA LYS A 147 7.94 -18.61 -5.07
C LYS A 147 6.90 -17.51 -5.26
N ASP A 148 5.91 -17.81 -6.09
CA ASP A 148 4.71 -17.00 -6.21
C ASP A 148 3.94 -16.99 -4.87
N LYS A 149 3.47 -15.81 -4.48
CA LYS A 149 2.65 -15.61 -3.29
C LYS A 149 1.42 -14.80 -3.65
N ASP A 150 0.27 -15.22 -3.16
CA ASP A 150 -0.98 -14.48 -3.26
C ASP A 150 -1.63 -14.41 -1.87
N HIS A 151 -1.52 -13.25 -1.24
CA HIS A 151 -2.12 -12.95 0.06
C HIS A 151 -3.25 -11.93 -0.06
N VAL A 152 -3.76 -11.70 -1.27
CA VAL A 152 -4.89 -10.80 -1.49
C VAL A 152 -6.14 -11.39 -0.87
N ASP A 153 -6.71 -10.65 0.08
CA ASP A 153 -7.92 -11.01 0.79
C ASP A 153 -8.70 -9.73 1.13
N MET A 154 -9.84 -9.54 0.51
CA MET A 154 -10.66 -8.33 0.68
C MET A 154 -11.30 -8.23 2.06
N THR A 155 -11.33 -9.31 2.86
CA THR A 155 -11.76 -9.25 4.26
C THR A 155 -10.80 -8.44 5.14
N LEU A 156 -9.54 -8.28 4.70
CA LEU A 156 -8.56 -7.41 5.36
C LEU A 156 -8.96 -5.93 5.37
N LEU A 157 -9.94 -5.55 4.54
CA LEU A 157 -10.51 -4.21 4.55
C LEU A 157 -11.58 -4.01 5.64
N ASP A 158 -12.08 -5.07 6.26
CA ASP A 158 -13.13 -4.96 7.27
C ASP A 158 -12.73 -4.05 8.43
N PRO A 159 -11.52 -4.18 9.04
CA PRO A 159 -11.08 -3.27 10.09
C PRO A 159 -10.92 -1.81 9.61
N VAL A 160 -10.56 -1.62 8.34
CA VAL A 160 -10.41 -0.27 7.74
C VAL A 160 -11.78 0.41 7.65
N VAL A 161 -12.78 -0.32 7.14
CA VAL A 161 -14.15 0.18 7.02
C VAL A 161 -14.72 0.50 8.40
N GLU A 162 -14.57 -0.40 9.37
CA GLU A 162 -15.01 -0.17 10.75
C GLU A 162 -14.36 1.07 11.37
N TYR A 163 -13.07 1.28 11.13
CA TYR A 163 -12.36 2.45 11.64
C TYR A 163 -12.87 3.76 11.02
N LEU A 164 -13.13 3.78 9.72
CA LEU A 164 -13.56 4.97 9.01
C LEU A 164 -15.04 5.34 9.19
N GLN A 165 -15.85 4.40 9.70
CA GLN A 165 -17.27 4.63 9.95
C GLN A 165 -17.58 5.00 11.42
N LYS A 166 -16.58 5.05 12.28
CA LYS A 166 -16.70 5.53 13.68
C LYS A 166 -16.70 7.06 13.72
#